data_53a96213ef0a673604ee96424228750d
#
_entry.id   53a96213ef0a673604ee96424228750d
#
_cell.length_a   1.000
_cell.length_b   1.000
_cell.length_c   1.000
_cell.angle_alpha   90.00
_cell.angle_beta   90.00
_cell.angle_gamma   90.00
#
_symmetry.space_group_name_H-M   'P 1'
#
loop_
_entity.id
_entity.type
_entity.pdbx_description
1 polymer ?
#
loop_
_entity_poly.entity_id
_entity_poly.type
_entity_poly.pdbx_seq_one_letter_code
_entity_poly.pdbx_strand_id
1 'polypeptide(L)'
;MVEPYYKKVKDFAYEFYSYGDGRVEYVGLSLFETNRSSYAGNIVAAEEEKAARLRRYLPDEVLSEARCRLEKYFSESAFRDYSGPLGVDMMVVAKDDGRGFLLHPCVEINVRRTMGHVANSFNIPVTEPVRLMRIVHDVNYRLKLDMMENNFVKVI
;
A
#
# COMPACT_ATOMS: atom_id res chain seq x y z
N MET A 1 -14.09 -2.44 20.09
CA MET A 1 -13.43 -1.17 19.72
C MET A 1 -14.42 -0.43 18.84
N VAL A 2 -14.58 0.88 19.02
CA VAL A 2 -15.45 1.73 18.18
C VAL A 2 -14.54 2.75 17.54
N GLU A 3 -14.55 2.83 16.21
CA GLU A 3 -13.74 3.77 15.45
C GLU A 3 -14.66 4.66 14.60
N PRO A 4 -14.24 5.90 14.27
CA PRO A 4 -14.98 6.74 13.34
C PRO A 4 -15.08 6.08 11.97
N TYR A 5 -16.23 6.20 11.33
CA TYR A 5 -16.36 5.78 9.93
C TYR A 5 -15.84 6.89 9.01
N TYR A 6 -14.82 6.56 8.23
CA TYR A 6 -14.20 7.49 7.30
C TYR A 6 -14.71 7.28 5.86
N LYS A 7 -14.85 8.37 5.11
CA LYS A 7 -15.14 8.33 3.67
C LYS A 7 -13.88 7.93 2.89
N LYS A 8 -13.60 6.63 2.89
CA LYS A 8 -12.43 6.07 2.22
C LYS A 8 -12.47 6.33 0.71
N VAL A 9 -11.33 6.76 0.16
CA VAL A 9 -11.12 7.03 -1.26
C VAL A 9 -10.17 6.03 -1.90
N LYS A 10 -9.07 5.71 -1.20
CA LYS A 10 -8.04 4.80 -1.72
C LYS A 10 -7.33 4.09 -0.58
N ASP A 11 -7.11 2.79 -0.73
CA ASP A 11 -6.25 2.00 0.14
C ASP A 11 -4.84 1.89 -0.45
N PHE A 12 -3.84 1.90 0.42
CA PHE A 12 -2.45 1.63 0.07
C PHE A 12 -1.66 1.19 1.30
N ALA A 13 -0.46 0.68 1.12
CA ALA A 13 0.42 0.31 2.21
C ALA A 13 1.86 0.74 1.93
N TYR A 14 2.63 0.95 2.99
CA TYR A 14 4.09 0.94 2.94
C TYR A 14 4.60 -0.40 3.45
N GLU A 15 5.50 -0.98 2.67
CA GLU A 15 6.13 -2.24 3.00
C GLU A 15 7.57 -1.98 3.46
N PHE A 16 7.95 -2.65 4.55
CA PHE A 16 9.26 -2.53 5.18
C PHE A 16 9.86 -3.89 5.48
N TYR A 17 11.15 -3.91 5.73
CA TYR A 17 11.85 -5.05 6.31
C TYR A 17 12.66 -4.59 7.52
N SER A 18 12.46 -5.23 8.67
CA SER A 18 13.24 -5.01 9.89
C SER A 18 14.29 -6.10 10.04
N TYR A 19 15.50 -5.71 10.46
CA TYR A 19 16.63 -6.63 10.61
C TYR A 19 16.84 -7.12 12.04
N GLY A 20 16.03 -6.66 13.01
CA GLY A 20 16.13 -7.07 14.41
C GLY A 20 17.26 -6.40 15.19
N ASP A 21 17.83 -5.34 14.66
CA ASP A 21 18.92 -4.55 15.27
C ASP A 21 18.62 -3.03 15.26
N GLY A 22 17.36 -2.68 15.02
CA GLY A 22 16.92 -1.29 14.85
C GLY A 22 17.07 -0.77 13.42
N ARG A 23 17.67 -1.51 12.51
CA ARG A 23 17.66 -1.16 11.08
C ARG A 23 16.33 -1.55 10.46
N VAL A 24 15.73 -0.61 9.74
CA VAL A 24 14.49 -0.79 8.99
C VAL A 24 14.72 -0.29 7.57
N GLU A 25 14.33 -1.07 6.60
CA GLU A 25 14.42 -0.75 5.18
C GLU A 25 13.02 -0.58 4.60
N TYR A 26 12.81 0.50 3.87
CA TYR A 26 11.62 0.66 3.04
C TYR A 26 11.71 -0.23 1.81
N VAL A 27 10.77 -1.14 1.66
CA VAL A 27 10.71 -2.09 0.54
C VAL A 27 9.91 -1.55 -0.63
N GLY A 28 8.91 -0.70 -0.38
CA GLY A 28 8.15 -0.05 -1.44
C GLY A 28 6.71 0.26 -1.08
N LEU A 29 6.09 1.06 -1.95
CA LEU A 29 4.68 1.39 -1.93
C LEU A 29 3.87 0.22 -2.51
N SER A 30 2.81 -0.16 -1.83
CA SER A 30 1.82 -1.13 -2.28
C SER A 30 0.49 -0.42 -2.52
N LEU A 31 0.02 -0.42 -3.75
CA LEU A 31 -1.35 -0.02 -4.07
C LEU A 31 -2.19 -1.26 -4.27
N PHE A 32 -3.30 -1.34 -3.56
CA PHE A 32 -4.22 -2.46 -3.69
C PHE A 32 -5.65 -1.99 -3.91
N GLU A 33 -6.41 -2.85 -4.55
CA GLU A 33 -7.82 -2.65 -4.81
C GLU A 33 -8.65 -3.49 -3.85
N THR A 34 -9.74 -2.93 -3.39
CA THR A 34 -10.74 -3.63 -2.57
C THR A 34 -12.08 -3.63 -3.27
N ASN A 35 -12.82 -4.73 -3.16
CA ASN A 35 -14.19 -4.84 -3.63
C ASN A 35 -15.07 -5.20 -2.44
N ARG A 36 -16.04 -4.34 -2.08
CA ARG A 36 -16.91 -4.50 -0.90
C ARG A 36 -16.11 -4.86 0.35
N SER A 37 -15.02 -4.12 0.60
CA SER A 37 -14.08 -4.30 1.71
C SER A 37 -13.24 -5.59 1.67
N SER A 38 -13.33 -6.39 0.62
CA SER A 38 -12.47 -7.55 0.42
C SER A 38 -11.31 -7.21 -0.51
N TYR A 39 -10.13 -7.75 -0.22
CA TYR A 39 -8.96 -7.61 -1.08
C TYR A 39 -9.25 -8.15 -2.49
N ALA A 40 -8.98 -7.35 -3.51
CA ALA A 40 -9.20 -7.71 -4.93
C ALA A 40 -7.90 -7.91 -5.71
N GLY A 41 -6.81 -7.29 -5.30
CA GLY A 41 -5.51 -7.44 -5.93
C GLY A 41 -4.57 -6.28 -5.66
N ASN A 42 -3.30 -6.44 -6.04
CA ASN A 42 -2.27 -5.40 -5.97
C ASN A 42 -1.90 -4.87 -7.35
N ILE A 43 -1.64 -3.57 -7.42
CA ILE A 43 -1.06 -2.94 -8.60
C ILE A 43 0.43 -3.26 -8.64
N VAL A 44 0.88 -3.85 -9.73
CA VAL A 44 2.28 -4.13 -10.04
C VAL A 44 2.74 -3.14 -11.09
N ALA A 45 3.58 -2.21 -10.69
CA ALA A 45 4.11 -1.11 -11.49
C ALA A 45 5.40 -0.58 -10.85
N ALA A 46 6.12 0.27 -11.57
CA ALA A 46 7.24 1.00 -11.01
C ALA A 46 6.79 1.87 -9.83
N GLU A 47 7.69 2.09 -8.86
CA GLU A 47 7.43 2.87 -7.66
C GLU A 47 6.89 4.27 -7.98
N GLU A 48 7.51 4.94 -8.98
CA GLU A 48 7.10 6.27 -9.43
C GLU A 48 5.68 6.31 -9.98
N GLU A 49 5.27 5.30 -10.73
CA GLU A 49 3.91 5.19 -11.26
C GLU A 49 2.89 5.00 -10.12
N LYS A 50 3.23 4.23 -9.11
CA LYS A 50 2.40 4.04 -7.92
C LYS A 50 2.29 5.34 -7.12
N ALA A 51 3.42 6.04 -6.90
CA ALA A 51 3.44 7.32 -6.22
C ALA A 51 2.65 8.39 -6.97
N ALA A 52 2.79 8.48 -8.31
CA ALA A 52 2.03 9.42 -9.14
C ALA A 52 0.50 9.27 -8.99
N ARG A 53 0.03 8.05 -8.72
CA ARG A 53 -1.40 7.80 -8.45
C ARG A 53 -1.86 8.37 -7.13
N LEU A 54 -1.02 8.33 -6.08
CA LEU A 54 -1.34 8.90 -4.77
C LEU A 54 -1.23 10.42 -4.76
N ARG A 55 -0.34 11.03 -5.58
CA ARG A 55 -0.21 12.49 -5.69
C ARG A 55 -1.49 13.19 -6.13
N ARG A 56 -2.43 12.46 -6.73
CA ARG A 56 -3.78 12.99 -7.05
C ARG A 56 -4.57 13.36 -5.79
N TYR A 57 -4.19 12.84 -4.65
CA TYR A 57 -4.89 12.98 -3.37
C TYR A 57 -4.04 13.65 -2.30
N LEU A 58 -2.77 13.26 -2.20
CA LEU A 58 -1.87 13.65 -1.12
C LEU A 58 -0.58 14.23 -1.69
N PRO A 59 -0.07 15.36 -1.13
CA PRO A 59 1.24 15.90 -1.46
C PRO A 59 2.37 14.91 -1.14
N ASP A 60 3.47 14.98 -1.88
CA ASP A 60 4.67 14.13 -1.65
C ASP A 60 5.25 14.31 -0.24
N GLU A 61 5.16 15.51 0.31
CA GLU A 61 5.63 15.84 1.67
C GLU A 61 4.87 15.02 2.72
N VAL A 62 3.56 14.86 2.56
CA VAL A 62 2.73 14.05 3.48
C VAL A 62 3.10 12.57 3.38
N LEU A 63 3.31 12.07 2.16
CA LEU A 63 3.69 10.68 1.91
C LEU A 63 5.09 10.37 2.46
N SER A 64 6.06 11.24 2.20
CA SER A 64 7.44 11.09 2.68
C SER A 64 7.54 11.20 4.19
N GLU A 65 6.83 12.15 4.80
CA GLU A 65 6.79 12.31 6.25
C GLU A 65 6.19 11.08 6.93
N ALA A 66 5.09 10.54 6.39
CA ALA A 66 4.48 9.32 6.92
C ALA A 66 5.47 8.14 6.87
N ARG A 67 6.19 7.97 5.76
CA ARG A 67 7.21 6.93 5.63
C ARG A 67 8.33 7.11 6.67
N CYS A 68 8.92 8.30 6.75
CA CYS A 68 10.01 8.57 7.70
C CYS A 68 9.59 8.33 9.15
N ARG A 69 8.36 8.71 9.53
CA ARG A 69 7.84 8.46 10.88
C ARG A 69 7.65 6.97 11.18
N LEU A 70 7.19 6.19 10.20
CA LEU A 70 7.04 4.75 10.35
C LEU A 70 8.41 4.06 10.45
N GLU A 71 9.38 4.41 9.60
CA GLU A 71 10.74 3.89 9.69
C GLU A 71 11.35 4.16 11.08
N LYS A 72 11.22 5.39 11.56
CA LYS A 72 11.67 5.77 12.92
C LYS A 72 10.93 4.98 14.00
N TYR A 73 9.61 4.88 13.91
CA TYR A 73 8.82 4.14 14.89
C TYR A 73 9.26 2.67 14.99
N PHE A 74 9.45 2.00 13.86
CA PHE A 74 9.88 0.60 13.85
C PHE A 74 11.32 0.42 14.36
N SER A 75 12.20 1.39 14.12
CA SER A 75 13.59 1.33 14.59
C SER A 75 13.75 1.59 16.10
N GLU A 76 12.82 2.32 16.72
CA GLU A 76 12.90 2.76 18.12
C GLU A 76 11.91 2.07 19.07
N SER A 77 10.85 1.42 18.53
CA SER A 77 9.77 0.82 19.32
C SER A 77 10.04 -0.66 19.70
N ALA A 78 9.01 -1.32 20.18
CA ALA A 78 9.01 -2.77 20.44
C ALA A 78 9.29 -3.63 19.19
N PHE A 79 9.22 -3.06 17.99
CA PHE A 79 9.59 -3.72 16.73
C PHE A 79 11.10 -3.72 16.46
N ARG A 80 11.90 -3.00 17.25
CA ARG A 80 13.35 -2.90 17.07
C ARG A 80 14.03 -4.27 17.00
N ASP A 81 13.61 -5.20 17.86
CA ASP A 81 14.19 -6.54 17.97
C ASP A 81 13.47 -7.57 17.06
N TYR A 82 12.44 -7.13 16.33
CA TYR A 82 11.77 -7.97 15.34
C TYR A 82 12.61 -8.05 14.06
N SER A 83 12.80 -9.26 13.53
CA SER A 83 13.45 -9.49 12.23
C SER A 83 12.45 -10.09 11.26
N GLY A 84 12.14 -9.38 10.19
CA GLY A 84 11.20 -9.83 9.18
C GLY A 84 10.46 -8.70 8.46
N PRO A 85 9.55 -9.07 7.53
CA PRO A 85 8.75 -8.12 6.78
C PRO A 85 7.66 -7.49 7.65
N LEU A 86 7.42 -6.18 7.43
CA LEU A 86 6.38 -5.37 8.06
C LEU A 86 5.60 -4.64 6.97
N GLY A 87 4.28 -4.60 7.09
CA GLY A 87 3.42 -3.78 6.24
C GLY A 87 2.55 -2.85 7.08
N VAL A 88 2.33 -1.63 6.62
CA VAL A 88 1.41 -0.69 7.27
C VAL A 88 0.34 -0.29 6.27
N ASP A 89 -0.88 -0.74 6.52
CA ASP A 89 -2.03 -0.37 5.72
C ASP A 89 -2.48 1.04 6.10
N MET A 90 -2.72 1.84 5.08
CA MET A 90 -3.13 3.24 5.17
C MET A 90 -4.29 3.50 4.24
N MET A 91 -4.98 4.60 4.45
CA MET A 91 -6.02 5.03 3.51
C MET A 91 -6.03 6.53 3.30
N VAL A 92 -6.38 6.90 2.08
CA VAL A 92 -6.80 8.25 1.75
C VAL A 92 -8.27 8.39 2.09
N VAL A 93 -8.62 9.44 2.81
CA VAL A 93 -10.01 9.76 3.16
C VAL A 93 -10.40 11.13 2.63
N ALA A 94 -11.65 11.27 2.17
CA ALA A 94 -12.18 12.57 1.80
C ALA A 94 -12.49 13.38 3.06
N LYS A 95 -12.20 14.68 3.03
CA LYS A 95 -12.62 15.61 4.08
C LYS A 95 -14.14 15.75 4.10
N ASP A 96 -14.70 16.00 5.28
CA ASP A 96 -16.16 16.11 5.45
C ASP A 96 -16.76 17.29 4.69
N ASP A 97 -15.98 18.36 4.53
CA ASP A 97 -16.37 19.54 3.75
C ASP A 97 -16.28 19.33 2.23
N GLY A 98 -15.85 18.15 1.77
CA GLY A 98 -15.65 17.80 0.37
C GLY A 98 -14.47 18.48 -0.31
N ARG A 99 -13.65 19.23 0.44
CA ARG A 99 -12.53 20.02 -0.09
C ARG A 99 -11.18 19.38 0.19
N GLY A 100 -10.87 18.33 -0.58
CA GLY A 100 -9.58 17.65 -0.52
C GLY A 100 -9.58 16.39 0.33
N PHE A 101 -8.37 15.92 0.66
CA PHE A 101 -8.14 14.61 1.23
C PHE A 101 -7.25 14.70 2.46
N LEU A 102 -7.30 13.67 3.27
CA LEU A 102 -6.44 13.44 4.42
C LEU A 102 -5.83 12.04 4.33
N LEU A 103 -4.67 11.89 4.92
CA LEU A 103 -4.06 10.58 5.15
C LEU A 103 -4.55 10.03 6.50
N HIS A 104 -5.09 8.81 6.48
CA HIS A 104 -5.17 7.97 7.67
C HIS A 104 -3.91 7.10 7.71
N PRO A 105 -2.92 7.40 8.57
CA PRO A 105 -1.55 6.93 8.41
C PRO A 105 -1.31 5.51 8.93
N CYS A 106 -2.29 4.91 9.60
CA CYS A 106 -2.17 3.54 10.12
C CYS A 106 -3.57 2.97 10.38
N VAL A 107 -4.01 2.11 9.48
CA VAL A 107 -5.24 1.31 9.65
C VAL A 107 -4.87 0.00 10.34
N GLU A 108 -3.80 -0.65 9.88
CA GLU A 108 -3.32 -1.93 10.40
C GLU A 108 -1.81 -2.04 10.24
N ILE A 109 -1.14 -2.66 11.22
CA ILE A 109 0.26 -3.06 11.12
C ILE A 109 0.30 -4.58 10.92
N ASN A 110 0.82 -5.00 9.78
CA ASN A 110 0.98 -6.39 9.41
C ASN A 110 2.40 -6.87 9.73
N VAL A 111 2.58 -7.66 10.80
CA VAL A 111 3.88 -8.23 11.22
C VAL A 111 4.11 -9.54 10.48
N ARG A 112 4.15 -9.49 9.18
CA ARG A 112 4.27 -10.63 8.25
C ARG A 112 4.53 -10.15 6.83
N ARG A 113 4.89 -11.08 5.94
CA ARG A 113 4.88 -10.81 4.50
C ARG A 113 3.43 -10.59 4.04
N THR A 114 3.22 -9.49 3.36
CA THR A 114 1.92 -9.10 2.76
C THR A 114 1.90 -9.41 1.26
N MET A 115 0.75 -9.28 0.62
CA MET A 115 0.66 -9.32 -0.84
C MET A 115 1.33 -8.11 -1.49
N GLY A 116 1.49 -7.00 -0.76
CA GLY A 116 2.27 -5.85 -1.20
C GLY A 116 3.76 -6.16 -1.38
N HIS A 117 4.36 -6.90 -0.45
CA HIS A 117 5.74 -7.40 -0.62
C HIS A 117 5.88 -8.30 -1.86
N VAL A 118 4.89 -9.16 -2.11
CA VAL A 118 4.89 -10.02 -3.31
C VAL A 118 4.79 -9.16 -4.57
N ALA A 119 3.89 -8.17 -4.60
CA ALA A 119 3.74 -7.26 -5.74
C ALA A 119 5.02 -6.46 -6.02
N ASN A 120 5.68 -5.96 -4.97
CA ASN A 120 6.92 -5.19 -5.09
C ASN A 120 8.11 -6.05 -5.55
N SER A 121 8.10 -7.35 -5.28
CA SER A 121 9.18 -8.27 -5.70
C SER A 121 9.26 -8.47 -7.23
N PHE A 122 8.22 -8.10 -7.99
CA PHE A 122 8.28 -8.17 -9.46
C PHE A 122 9.21 -7.12 -10.07
N ASN A 123 9.52 -6.05 -9.34
CA ASN A 123 10.47 -5.00 -9.76
C ASN A 123 10.27 -4.52 -11.21
N ILE A 124 9.05 -4.11 -11.53
CA ILE A 124 8.66 -3.69 -12.89
C ILE A 124 9.30 -2.34 -13.22
N PRO A 125 10.04 -2.22 -14.34
CA PRO A 125 10.59 -0.95 -14.79
C PRO A 125 9.50 0.02 -15.26
N VAL A 126 9.80 1.33 -15.26
CA VAL A 126 8.86 2.40 -15.65
C VAL A 126 8.33 2.24 -17.08
N THR A 127 9.10 1.60 -17.94
CA THR A 127 8.72 1.34 -19.35
C THR A 127 7.71 0.21 -19.54
N GLU A 128 7.51 -0.59 -18.50
CA GLU A 128 6.56 -1.71 -18.53
C GLU A 128 5.14 -1.24 -18.18
N PRO A 129 4.13 -1.87 -18.80
CA PRO A 129 2.75 -1.53 -18.50
C PRO A 129 2.35 -1.96 -17.08
N VAL A 130 1.43 -1.21 -16.51
CA VAL A 130 0.83 -1.52 -15.20
C VAL A 130 0.05 -2.81 -15.28
N ARG A 131 0.20 -3.67 -14.27
CA ARG A 131 -0.50 -4.94 -14.15
C ARG A 131 -1.27 -5.02 -12.84
N LEU A 132 -2.31 -5.83 -12.81
CA LEU A 132 -3.04 -6.19 -11.60
C LEU A 132 -2.69 -7.63 -11.22
N MET A 133 -2.09 -7.78 -10.04
CA MET A 133 -1.82 -9.08 -9.44
C MET A 133 -3.02 -9.52 -8.60
N ARG A 134 -3.55 -10.70 -8.91
CA ARG A 134 -4.67 -11.29 -8.18
C ARG A 134 -4.39 -12.74 -7.80
N ILE A 135 -5.00 -13.16 -6.70
CA ILE A 135 -5.13 -14.58 -6.38
C ILE A 135 -6.48 -15.04 -6.93
N VAL A 136 -6.46 -15.97 -7.85
CA VAL A 136 -7.66 -16.61 -8.39
C VAL A 136 -7.74 -18.05 -7.90
N HIS A 137 -8.95 -18.50 -7.64
CA HIS A 137 -9.24 -19.88 -7.23
C HIS A 137 -10.21 -20.47 -8.27
N ASP A 138 -9.70 -21.46 -9.00
CA ASP A 138 -10.54 -22.33 -9.84
C ASP A 138 -10.58 -23.74 -9.22
N VAL A 139 -9.61 -24.58 -9.51
CA VAL A 139 -9.38 -25.87 -8.81
C VAL A 139 -8.30 -25.73 -7.74
N ASN A 140 -7.35 -24.80 -7.97
CA ASN A 140 -6.24 -24.47 -7.08
C ASN A 140 -6.07 -22.95 -7.00
N TYR A 141 -5.43 -22.47 -5.94
CA TYR A 141 -5.02 -21.07 -5.85
C TYR A 141 -3.89 -20.79 -6.84
N ARG A 142 -4.07 -19.77 -7.67
CA ARG A 142 -3.06 -19.30 -8.63
C ARG A 142 -2.89 -17.80 -8.53
N LEU A 143 -1.64 -17.36 -8.63
CA LEU A 143 -1.31 -15.96 -8.81
C LEU A 143 -1.46 -15.64 -10.30
N LYS A 144 -2.21 -14.57 -10.60
CA LYS A 144 -2.45 -14.09 -11.96
C LYS A 144 -2.02 -12.62 -12.07
N LEU A 145 -1.33 -12.30 -13.16
CA LEU A 145 -0.95 -10.94 -13.54
C LEU A 145 -1.73 -10.57 -14.80
N ASP A 146 -2.72 -9.71 -14.63
CA ASP A 146 -3.50 -9.18 -15.75
C ASP A 146 -2.98 -7.80 -16.15
N MET A 147 -2.94 -7.54 -17.46
CA MET A 147 -2.68 -6.18 -17.96
C MET A 147 -3.81 -5.27 -17.52
N MET A 148 -3.47 -4.12 -16.95
CA MET A 148 -4.45 -3.07 -16.74
C MET A 148 -4.57 -2.25 -18.01
N GLU A 149 -5.71 -2.35 -18.68
CA GLU A 149 -6.04 -1.42 -19.75
C GLU A 149 -6.10 0.00 -19.17
N ASN A 150 -5.65 1.00 -19.95
CA ASN A 150 -5.57 2.41 -19.52
C ASN A 150 -6.94 3.05 -19.20
N ASN A 151 -8.00 2.27 -19.18
CA ASN A 151 -9.33 2.67 -18.76
C ASN A 151 -9.50 2.41 -17.27
N PHE A 152 -9.00 3.36 -16.45
CA PHE A 152 -9.53 3.43 -15.09
C PHE A 152 -11.04 3.50 -15.16
N VAL A 153 -11.67 2.50 -14.59
CA VAL A 153 -13.09 2.52 -14.29
C VAL A 153 -13.41 3.87 -13.67
N LYS A 154 -14.14 4.70 -14.40
CA LYS A 154 -14.89 5.81 -13.82
C LYS A 154 -15.78 5.18 -12.77
N VAL A 155 -15.42 5.32 -11.51
CA VAL A 155 -16.39 5.16 -10.44
C VAL A 155 -17.27 6.40 -10.55
N ILE A 156 -18.43 6.20 -11.15
CA ILE A 156 -19.55 7.14 -11.13
C ILE A 156 -20.13 7.10 -9.72
#